data_0485ecaa497585bff1abe9abdefb63cb
#
_entry.id   0485ecaa497585bff1abe9abdefb63cb
#
_cell.length_a   1.000
_cell.length_b   1.000
_cell.length_c   1.000
_cell.angle_alpha   90.00
_cell.angle_beta   90.00
_cell.angle_gamma   90.00
#
_symmetry.space_group_name_H-M   'P 1'
#
loop_
_entity.id
_entity.type
_entity.pdbx_description
1 polymer ?
#
loop_
_entity_poly.entity_id
_entity_poly.type
_entity_poly.pdbx_seq_one_letter_code
_entity_poly.pdbx_strand_id
1 'polypeptide(L)'
;MTGLLNRIIAIGGTTAHQVPKSPETVRKDYIDGPECITAVVAEGAGRVLGWQAIGWWEGDAHIGTFVDPGCQARGIGAGLFARTLIEARAAGIATIHASIRADNVPGLAYYARIGFVDYAFDPDFALKDGRRVGRVSRRFDLR
;
A
#
# COMPACT_ATOMS: atom_id res chain seq x y z
N MET A 1 7.07 3.91 11.52
CA MET A 1 6.13 3.12 10.70
C MET A 1 5.01 2.49 11.54
N THR A 2 5.34 1.76 12.58
CA THR A 2 4.35 1.02 13.38
C THR A 2 3.25 1.93 13.95
N GLY A 3 3.61 3.05 14.57
CA GLY A 3 2.63 3.97 15.12
C GLY A 3 1.71 4.56 14.06
N LEU A 4 2.25 4.90 12.89
CA LEU A 4 1.45 5.41 11.79
C LEU A 4 0.49 4.34 11.25
N LEU A 5 0.97 3.12 11.02
CA LEU A 5 0.11 2.03 10.57
C LEU A 5 -1.02 1.76 11.54
N ASN A 6 -0.73 1.71 12.84
CA ASN A 6 -1.75 1.43 13.85
C ASN A 6 -2.79 2.55 13.96
N ARG A 7 -2.41 3.81 13.73
CA ARG A 7 -3.39 4.91 13.62
C ARG A 7 -4.30 4.74 12.41
N ILE A 8 -3.73 4.35 11.26
CA ILE A 8 -4.52 4.09 10.04
C ILE A 8 -5.49 2.93 10.25
N ILE A 9 -5.03 1.86 10.90
CA ILE A 9 -5.88 0.71 11.26
C ILE A 9 -7.03 1.15 12.18
N ALA A 10 -6.75 1.98 13.18
CA ALA A 10 -7.75 2.45 14.15
C ALA A 10 -8.81 3.33 13.49
N ILE A 11 -8.43 4.16 12.53
CA ILE A 11 -9.37 4.99 11.76
C ILE A 11 -10.26 4.11 10.89
N GLY A 12 -9.71 3.06 10.28
CA GLY A 12 -10.44 2.14 9.44
C GLY A 12 -10.73 2.68 8.04
N GLY A 13 -11.30 1.85 7.19
CA GLY A 13 -11.80 2.23 5.86
C GLY A 13 -10.78 2.16 4.73
N THR A 14 -9.48 2.17 5.01
CA THR A 14 -8.44 2.26 3.97
C THR A 14 -7.50 1.07 3.90
N THR A 15 -7.49 0.21 4.90
CA THR A 15 -6.67 -1.02 4.91
C THR A 15 -7.52 -2.23 5.26
N ALA A 16 -7.13 -3.41 4.77
CA ALA A 16 -7.73 -4.66 5.20
C ALA A 16 -7.28 -5.10 6.60
N HIS A 17 -6.21 -4.52 7.13
CA HIS A 17 -5.77 -4.79 8.49
C HIS A 17 -6.76 -4.21 9.49
N GLN A 18 -7.12 -5.01 10.51
CA GLN A 18 -8.07 -4.60 11.54
C GLN A 18 -7.47 -4.65 12.95
N VAL A 19 -6.36 -5.36 13.12
CA VAL A 19 -5.69 -5.56 14.40
C VAL A 19 -4.36 -4.80 14.40
N PRO A 20 -4.04 -4.04 15.46
CA PRO A 20 -2.75 -3.37 15.60
C PRO A 20 -1.58 -4.33 15.43
N LYS A 21 -0.50 -3.86 14.83
CA LYS A 21 0.70 -4.66 14.57
C LYS A 21 1.85 -4.25 15.47
N SER A 22 2.72 -5.21 15.80
CA SER A 22 3.94 -4.96 16.54
C SER A 22 5.04 -4.39 15.61
N PRO A 23 6.07 -3.71 16.17
CA PRO A 23 7.21 -3.27 15.37
C PRO A 23 7.91 -4.42 14.63
N GLU A 24 8.01 -5.59 15.25
CA GLU A 24 8.61 -6.78 14.63
C GLU A 24 7.82 -7.23 13.40
N THR A 25 6.49 -7.24 13.49
CA THR A 25 5.62 -7.61 12.39
C THR A 25 5.72 -6.59 11.25
N VAL A 26 5.71 -5.30 11.57
CA VAL A 26 5.88 -4.22 10.57
C VAL A 26 7.22 -4.35 9.85
N ARG A 27 8.29 -4.62 10.58
CA ARG A 27 9.61 -4.82 10.01
C ARG A 27 9.64 -6.02 9.05
N LYS A 28 9.06 -7.14 9.47
CA LYS A 28 8.96 -8.35 8.64
C LYS A 28 8.10 -8.11 7.40
N ASP A 29 6.96 -7.46 7.55
CA ASP A 29 6.02 -7.28 6.45
C ASP A 29 6.48 -6.24 5.42
N TYR A 30 7.24 -5.22 5.84
CA TYR A 30 7.51 -4.06 4.99
C TYR A 30 8.98 -3.72 4.80
N ILE A 31 9.91 -4.25 5.58
CA ILE A 31 11.31 -3.83 5.52
C ILE A 31 12.24 -4.97 5.10
N ASP A 32 12.37 -6.01 5.90
CA ASP A 32 13.43 -7.03 5.73
C ASP A 32 12.93 -8.48 5.82
N GLY A 33 11.63 -8.72 5.77
CA GLY A 33 11.11 -10.09 5.69
C GLY A 33 11.40 -10.72 4.32
N PRO A 34 11.24 -12.06 4.21
CA PRO A 34 11.60 -12.79 2.98
C PRO A 34 10.76 -12.39 1.76
N GLU A 35 9.56 -11.85 1.98
CA GLU A 35 8.68 -11.42 0.90
C GLU A 35 8.87 -9.96 0.50
N CYS A 36 9.70 -9.18 1.22
CA CYS A 36 9.91 -7.77 0.93
C CYS A 36 10.82 -7.59 -0.30
N ILE A 37 10.39 -6.75 -1.24
CA ILE A 37 11.17 -6.39 -2.42
C ILE A 37 11.80 -5.01 -2.22
N THR A 38 10.97 -4.01 -1.92
CA THR A 38 11.44 -2.64 -1.71
C THR A 38 10.51 -1.89 -0.76
N ALA A 39 11.05 -0.91 -0.07
CA ALA A 39 10.30 0.00 0.78
C ALA A 39 10.87 1.41 0.66
N VAL A 40 10.01 2.38 0.50
CA VAL A 40 10.33 3.80 0.37
C VAL A 40 9.59 4.56 1.47
N VAL A 41 10.29 5.43 2.17
CA VAL A 41 9.76 6.18 3.31
C VAL A 41 9.80 7.67 3.01
N ALA A 42 8.73 8.38 3.33
CA ALA A 42 8.68 9.83 3.33
C ALA A 42 8.83 10.33 4.76
N GLU A 43 9.81 11.20 5.00
CA GLU A 43 10.08 11.80 6.30
C GLU A 43 9.93 13.31 6.24
N GLY A 44 9.47 13.89 7.34
CA GLY A 44 9.38 15.32 7.52
C GLY A 44 9.20 15.66 8.99
N ALA A 45 9.80 16.78 9.43
CA ALA A 45 9.74 17.24 10.83
C ALA A 45 10.18 16.15 11.84
N GLY A 46 11.17 15.33 11.45
CA GLY A 46 11.73 14.28 12.32
C GLY A 46 10.84 13.04 12.48
N ARG A 47 9.84 12.87 11.64
CA ARG A 47 8.93 11.71 11.72
C ARG A 47 8.62 11.12 10.35
N VAL A 48 8.13 9.88 10.35
CA VAL A 48 7.65 9.21 9.14
C VAL A 48 6.25 9.74 8.81
N LEU A 49 6.10 10.29 7.60
CA LEU A 49 4.84 10.82 7.09
C LEU A 49 4.10 9.80 6.23
N GLY A 50 4.80 8.81 5.71
CA GLY A 50 4.22 7.75 4.92
C GLY A 50 5.28 6.79 4.43
N TRP A 51 4.84 5.66 3.88
CA TRP A 51 5.72 4.73 3.18
C TRP A 51 4.97 3.98 2.10
N GLN A 52 5.75 3.42 1.18
CA GLN A 52 5.25 2.57 0.14
C GLN A 52 6.16 1.36 0.03
N ALA A 53 5.59 0.18 0.01
CA ALA A 53 6.36 -1.06 -0.04
C ALA A 53 5.81 -1.98 -1.14
N ILE A 54 6.71 -2.74 -1.76
CA ILE A 54 6.36 -3.80 -2.68
C ILE A 54 6.86 -5.10 -2.08
N GLY A 55 6.00 -6.11 -2.06
CA GLY A 55 6.32 -7.45 -1.58
C GLY A 55 5.69 -8.52 -2.45
N TRP A 56 6.24 -9.73 -2.36
CA TRP A 56 5.68 -10.89 -3.05
C TRP A 56 4.44 -11.39 -2.32
N TRP A 57 3.37 -11.59 -3.04
CA TRP A 57 2.16 -12.22 -2.56
C TRP A 57 1.54 -13.04 -3.68
N GLU A 58 1.36 -14.35 -3.43
CA GLU A 58 0.82 -15.29 -4.41
C GLU A 58 1.54 -15.24 -5.78
N GLY A 59 2.86 -15.03 -5.76
CA GLY A 59 3.68 -15.00 -6.96
C GLY A 59 3.76 -13.67 -7.69
N ASP A 60 2.99 -12.67 -7.24
CA ASP A 60 2.96 -11.34 -7.84
C ASP A 60 3.57 -10.27 -6.92
N ALA A 61 4.10 -9.22 -7.50
CA ALA A 61 4.62 -8.07 -6.77
C ALA A 61 3.45 -7.12 -6.41
N HIS A 62 3.12 -7.04 -5.14
CA HIS A 62 2.03 -6.21 -4.62
C HIS A 62 2.52 -4.99 -3.89
N ILE A 63 1.87 -3.85 -4.12
CA ILE A 63 2.18 -2.57 -3.49
C ILE A 63 1.22 -2.27 -2.35
N GLY A 64 1.75 -1.70 -1.26
CA GLY A 64 0.98 -1.10 -0.19
C GLY A 64 1.44 0.33 0.02
N THR A 65 0.51 1.24 0.20
CA THR A 65 0.78 2.67 0.40
C THR A 65 0.09 3.16 1.67
N PHE A 66 0.86 3.80 2.53
CA PHE A 66 0.37 4.30 3.82
C PHE A 66 0.87 5.72 4.00
N VAL A 67 -0.05 6.67 4.10
CA VAL A 67 0.25 8.10 4.28
C VAL A 67 -0.47 8.59 5.53
N ASP A 68 0.23 9.38 6.34
CA ASP A 68 -0.35 10.00 7.53
C ASP A 68 -1.64 10.75 7.14
N PRO A 69 -2.79 10.44 7.76
CA PRO A 69 -4.05 11.09 7.44
C PRO A 69 -4.00 12.62 7.57
N GLY A 70 -3.16 13.14 8.48
CA GLY A 70 -2.95 14.57 8.63
C GLY A 70 -2.11 15.21 7.53
N CYS A 71 -1.47 14.40 6.68
CA CYS A 71 -0.56 14.87 5.64
C CYS A 71 -1.04 14.52 4.23
N GLN A 72 -2.23 13.98 4.07
CA GLN A 72 -2.79 13.69 2.75
C GLN A 72 -2.97 14.97 1.93
N ALA A 73 -2.95 14.86 0.61
CA ALA A 73 -3.02 15.96 -0.35
C ALA A 73 -1.79 16.88 -0.38
N ARG A 74 -0.66 16.48 0.23
CA ARG A 74 0.61 17.24 0.18
C ARG A 74 1.61 16.69 -0.85
N GLY A 75 1.16 15.85 -1.78
CA GLY A 75 2.04 15.26 -2.79
C GLY A 75 2.94 14.13 -2.27
N ILE A 76 2.74 13.66 -1.04
CA ILE A 76 3.57 12.59 -0.46
C ILE A 76 3.42 11.30 -1.26
N GLY A 77 2.19 10.91 -1.59
CA GLY A 77 1.94 9.70 -2.38
C GLY A 77 2.59 9.74 -3.76
N ALA A 78 2.56 10.87 -4.44
CA ALA A 78 3.21 11.04 -5.74
C ALA A 78 4.73 10.93 -5.62
N GLY A 79 5.32 11.55 -4.60
CA GLY A 79 6.75 11.46 -4.33
C GLY A 79 7.21 10.04 -3.97
N LEU A 80 6.43 9.34 -3.16
CA LEU A 80 6.68 7.93 -2.83
C LEU A 80 6.69 7.08 -4.11
N PHE A 81 5.68 7.22 -4.97
CA PHE A 81 5.58 6.40 -6.17
C PHE A 81 6.68 6.69 -7.18
N ALA A 82 7.09 7.94 -7.33
CA ALA A 82 8.22 8.30 -8.19
C ALA A 82 9.48 7.55 -7.77
N ARG A 83 9.76 7.48 -6.47
CA ARG A 83 10.91 6.73 -5.95
C ARG A 83 10.69 5.22 -6.03
N THR A 84 9.49 4.74 -5.72
CA THR A 84 9.16 3.33 -5.81
C THR A 84 9.36 2.77 -7.22
N LEU A 85 9.02 3.54 -8.27
CA LEU A 85 9.25 3.12 -9.64
C LEU A 85 10.72 2.90 -9.94
N ILE A 86 11.61 3.77 -9.43
CA ILE A 86 13.06 3.62 -9.60
C ILE A 86 13.53 2.30 -8.95
N GLU A 87 13.10 2.07 -7.72
CA GLU A 87 13.49 0.86 -6.98
C GLU A 87 12.89 -0.41 -7.60
N ALA A 88 11.65 -0.35 -8.08
CA ALA A 88 10.99 -1.49 -8.72
C ALA A 88 11.69 -1.87 -10.05
N ARG A 89 12.07 -0.88 -10.84
CA ARG A 89 12.85 -1.11 -12.07
C ARG A 89 14.21 -1.72 -11.75
N ALA A 90 14.89 -1.21 -10.75
CA ALA A 90 16.17 -1.76 -10.31
C ALA A 90 16.07 -3.21 -9.82
N ALA A 91 14.92 -3.58 -9.23
CA ALA A 91 14.65 -4.95 -8.77
C ALA A 91 14.16 -5.87 -9.90
N GLY A 92 13.98 -5.38 -11.13
CA GLY A 92 13.54 -6.18 -12.27
C GLY A 92 12.05 -6.48 -12.29
N ILE A 93 11.23 -5.71 -11.57
CA ILE A 93 9.77 -5.90 -11.54
C ILE A 93 9.17 -5.46 -12.87
N ALA A 94 8.37 -6.32 -13.50
CA ALA A 94 7.70 -6.01 -14.76
C ALA A 94 6.32 -5.39 -14.54
N THR A 95 5.59 -5.86 -13.53
CA THR A 95 4.23 -5.42 -13.23
C THR A 95 4.05 -5.30 -11.72
N ILE A 96 3.45 -4.20 -11.30
CA ILE A 96 3.08 -3.98 -9.89
C ILE A 96 1.57 -4.14 -9.78
N HIS A 97 1.14 -4.95 -8.82
CA HIS A 97 -0.28 -5.19 -8.52
C HIS A 97 -0.70 -4.40 -7.28
N ALA A 98 -1.92 -3.88 -7.30
CA ALA A 98 -2.55 -3.24 -6.16
C ALA A 98 -3.90 -3.88 -5.89
N SER A 99 -4.15 -4.25 -4.63
CA SER A 99 -5.44 -4.75 -4.16
C SER A 99 -6.04 -3.71 -3.24
N ILE A 100 -7.20 -3.16 -3.63
CA ILE A 100 -7.78 -2.00 -2.97
C ILE A 100 -9.20 -2.35 -2.51
N ARG A 101 -9.50 -2.11 -1.22
CA ARG A 101 -10.88 -2.22 -0.75
C ARG A 101 -11.78 -1.34 -1.62
N ALA A 102 -12.92 -1.88 -2.05
CA ALA A 102 -13.82 -1.12 -2.92
C ALA A 102 -14.45 0.11 -2.23
N ASP A 103 -14.47 0.12 -0.88
CA ASP A 103 -14.93 1.25 -0.09
C ASP A 103 -13.82 2.27 0.24
N ASN A 104 -12.59 2.01 -0.17
CA ASN A 104 -11.47 2.94 0.02
C ASN A 104 -11.43 3.96 -1.12
N VAL A 105 -12.28 4.95 -1.06
CA VAL A 105 -12.41 5.98 -2.10
C VAL A 105 -11.10 6.75 -2.34
N PRO A 106 -10.38 7.24 -1.31
CA PRO A 106 -9.10 7.92 -1.52
C PRO A 106 -8.04 7.02 -2.18
N GLY A 107 -7.99 5.74 -1.79
CA GLY A 107 -7.05 4.78 -2.37
C GLY A 107 -7.34 4.49 -3.83
N LEU A 108 -8.61 4.31 -4.19
CA LEU A 108 -9.03 4.13 -5.58
C LEU A 108 -8.65 5.32 -6.44
N ALA A 109 -8.88 6.55 -5.94
CA ALA A 109 -8.51 7.77 -6.64
C ALA A 109 -6.99 7.92 -6.80
N TYR A 110 -6.23 7.60 -5.75
CA TYR A 110 -4.77 7.67 -5.76
C TYR A 110 -4.17 6.76 -6.82
N TYR A 111 -4.55 5.47 -6.80
CA TYR A 111 -3.97 4.51 -7.75
C TYR A 111 -4.39 4.78 -9.20
N ALA A 112 -5.61 5.28 -9.44
CA ALA A 112 -6.01 5.73 -10.76
C ALA A 112 -5.14 6.91 -11.25
N ARG A 113 -4.92 7.87 -10.36
CA ARG A 113 -4.15 9.09 -10.69
C ARG A 113 -2.70 8.78 -11.03
N ILE A 114 -2.07 7.81 -10.37
CA ILE A 114 -0.68 7.43 -10.65
C ILE A 114 -0.53 6.41 -11.78
N GLY A 115 -1.64 5.99 -12.40
CA GLY A 115 -1.61 5.23 -13.64
C GLY A 115 -1.94 3.74 -13.55
N PHE A 116 -2.41 3.27 -12.41
CA PHE A 116 -2.88 1.89 -12.28
C PHE A 116 -4.21 1.69 -12.98
N VAL A 117 -4.39 0.55 -13.64
CA VAL A 117 -5.63 0.21 -14.36
C VAL A 117 -6.30 -1.02 -13.74
N ASP A 118 -7.64 -1.01 -13.75
CA ASP A 118 -8.45 -2.12 -13.24
C ASP A 118 -8.27 -3.36 -14.11
N TYR A 119 -8.17 -4.54 -13.49
CA TYR A 119 -8.21 -5.80 -14.22
C TYR A 119 -9.10 -6.87 -13.57
N ALA A 120 -9.54 -6.69 -12.33
CA ALA A 120 -10.44 -7.62 -11.66
C ALA A 120 -11.22 -6.91 -10.54
N PHE A 121 -12.37 -7.48 -10.21
CA PHE A 121 -13.20 -7.02 -9.10
C PHE A 121 -13.80 -8.22 -8.38
N ASP A 122 -13.63 -8.28 -7.06
CA ASP A 122 -14.24 -9.29 -6.19
C ASP A 122 -15.27 -8.62 -5.28
N PRO A 123 -16.58 -8.72 -5.59
CA PRO A 123 -17.63 -8.11 -4.76
C PRO A 123 -17.80 -8.81 -3.41
N ASP A 124 -17.30 -10.04 -3.27
CA ASP A 124 -17.48 -10.85 -2.07
C ASP A 124 -16.29 -10.79 -1.11
N PHE A 125 -15.25 -10.00 -1.45
CA PHE A 125 -14.10 -9.86 -0.55
C PHE A 125 -14.56 -9.34 0.81
N ALA A 126 -14.22 -10.10 1.86
CA ALA A 126 -14.58 -9.80 3.24
C ALA A 126 -13.34 -9.53 4.09
N LEU A 127 -13.48 -8.64 5.05
CA LEU A 127 -12.50 -8.44 6.13
C LEU A 127 -12.55 -9.62 7.09
N LYS A 128 -11.56 -9.72 7.97
CA LYS A 128 -11.49 -10.82 8.95
C LYS A 128 -12.70 -10.87 9.88
N ASP A 129 -13.38 -9.76 10.11
CA ASP A 129 -14.61 -9.69 10.88
C ASP A 129 -15.85 -10.17 10.11
N GLY A 130 -15.70 -10.58 8.85
CA GLY A 130 -16.77 -11.07 7.99
C GLY A 130 -17.51 -10.00 7.20
N ARG A 131 -17.23 -8.72 7.43
CA ARG A 131 -17.87 -7.62 6.70
C ARG A 131 -17.39 -7.61 5.24
N ARG A 132 -18.33 -7.69 4.30
CA ARG A 132 -18.03 -7.61 2.87
C ARG A 132 -17.82 -6.16 2.46
N VAL A 133 -16.67 -5.88 1.87
CA VAL A 133 -16.32 -4.53 1.40
C VAL A 133 -16.03 -4.50 -0.09
N GLY A 134 -15.80 -5.66 -0.71
CA GLY A 134 -15.35 -5.77 -2.08
C GLY A 134 -13.88 -5.41 -2.24
N ARG A 135 -13.29 -5.86 -3.35
CA ARG A 135 -11.88 -5.61 -3.66
C ARG A 135 -11.70 -5.34 -5.15
N VAL A 136 -11.07 -4.20 -5.47
CA VAL A 136 -10.65 -3.85 -6.82
C VAL A 136 -9.19 -4.25 -6.98
N SER A 137 -8.88 -4.98 -8.04
CA SER A 137 -7.50 -5.33 -8.40
C SER A 137 -7.04 -4.49 -9.57
N ARG A 138 -5.89 -3.85 -9.42
CA ARG A 138 -5.28 -2.98 -10.43
C ARG A 138 -3.84 -3.37 -10.66
N ARG A 139 -3.31 -2.96 -11.81
CA ARG A 139 -1.91 -3.18 -12.15
C ARG A 139 -1.29 -1.97 -12.82
N PHE A 140 0.02 -1.89 -12.72
CA PHE A 140 0.86 -0.90 -13.40
C PHE A 140 2.01 -1.65 -14.07
N ASP A 141 2.09 -1.56 -15.39
CA ASP A 141 3.15 -2.20 -16.17
C ASP A 141 4.35 -1.24 -16.29
N LEU A 142 5.55 -1.76 -15.96
CA LEU A 142 6.80 -1.00 -16.02
C LEU A 142 7.46 -1.05 -17.39
N ARG A 143 6.88 -1.83 -18.29
CA ARG A 143 7.41 -2.02 -19.65
C ARG A 143 6.44 -1.54 -20.70
#